data_fc0a1110f2dc93f5da0a42ecf57c4c10
#
_entry.id   fc0a1110f2dc93f5da0a42ecf57c4c10
#
_cell.length_a   1.000
_cell.length_b   1.000
_cell.length_c   1.000
_cell.angle_alpha   90.00
_cell.angle_beta   90.00
_cell.angle_gamma   90.00
#
_symmetry.space_group_name_H-M   'P 1'
#
loop_
_entity.id
_entity.type
_entity.pdbx_description
1 polymer ?
#
loop_
_entity_poly.entity_id
_entity_poly.type
_entity_poly.pdbx_seq_one_letter_code
_entity_poly.pdbx_strand_id
1 'polypeptide(L)'
;MNLPGKIAIMGGGSWATALAKIVLSTQGSINWYMRRPESVEEFKQLEHNPRYLTAVKFDISRITFYTNINQIIKDSDTLIFATHLPF
;
A
#
# COMPACT_ATOMS: atom_id res chain seq x y z
N MET A 1 0.08 8.72 14.67
CA MET A 1 0.86 7.50 14.94
C MET A 1 2.16 7.56 14.15
N ASN A 2 3.27 7.53 14.85
CA ASN A 2 4.58 7.51 14.19
C ASN A 2 5.19 6.13 14.36
N LEU A 3 5.33 5.42 13.25
CA LEU A 3 5.99 4.13 13.22
C LEU A 3 7.45 4.32 12.80
N PRO A 4 8.37 3.50 13.34
CA PRO A 4 9.78 3.68 13.00
C PRO A 4 10.09 3.23 11.57
N GLY A 5 10.93 4.02 10.89
CA GLY A 5 11.46 3.68 9.59
C GLY A 5 10.45 3.67 8.46
N LYS A 6 10.75 2.87 7.43
CA LYS A 6 9.89 2.75 6.26
C LYS A 6 8.79 1.73 6.50
N ILE A 7 7.56 2.16 6.31
CA ILE A 7 6.38 1.32 6.55
C ILE A 7 5.94 0.67 5.24
N ALA A 8 5.69 -0.63 5.29
CA ALA A 8 5.15 -1.37 4.16
C ALA A 8 3.73 -1.82 4.46
N ILE A 9 2.82 -1.56 3.51
CA ILE A 9 1.47 -2.08 3.55
C ILE A 9 1.44 -3.32 2.66
N MET A 10 1.00 -4.44 3.22
CA MET A 10 1.01 -5.73 2.52
C MET A 10 -0.41 -6.13 2.16
N GLY A 11 -0.76 -5.98 0.88
CA GLY A 11 -2.07 -6.35 0.36
C GLY A 11 -2.73 -5.24 -0.43
N GLY A 12 -3.70 -5.60 -1.27
CA GLY A 12 -4.35 -4.65 -2.18
C GLY A 12 -5.86 -4.52 -2.00
N GLY A 13 -6.43 -5.03 -0.90
CA GLY A 13 -7.86 -4.98 -0.65
C GLY A 13 -8.31 -3.70 0.05
N SER A 14 -9.56 -3.71 0.51
CA SER A 14 -10.14 -2.53 1.14
C SER A 14 -9.45 -2.17 2.46
N TRP A 15 -9.11 -3.17 3.28
CA TRP A 15 -8.40 -2.92 4.53
C TRP A 15 -7.03 -2.29 4.30
N ALA A 16 -6.27 -2.86 3.35
CA ALA A 16 -4.96 -2.32 3.02
C ALA A 16 -5.07 -0.89 2.52
N THR A 17 -6.05 -0.61 1.68
CA THR A 17 -6.27 0.72 1.12
C THR A 17 -6.60 1.74 2.21
N ALA A 18 -7.48 1.37 3.15
CA ALA A 18 -7.83 2.24 4.27
C ALA A 18 -6.62 2.51 5.17
N LEU A 19 -5.86 1.45 5.49
CA LEU A 19 -4.67 1.58 6.33
C LEU A 19 -3.60 2.43 5.66
N ALA A 20 -3.40 2.25 4.36
CA ALA A 20 -2.42 3.05 3.62
C ALA A 20 -2.76 4.54 3.70
N LYS A 21 -4.03 4.88 3.58
CA LYS A 21 -4.46 6.29 3.68
C LYS A 21 -4.18 6.84 5.06
N ILE A 22 -4.48 6.07 6.10
CA ILE A 22 -4.24 6.47 7.48
C ILE A 22 -2.75 6.65 7.75
N VAL A 23 -1.94 5.68 7.32
CA VAL A 23 -0.49 5.74 7.55
C VAL A 23 0.12 6.93 6.81
N LEU A 24 -0.31 7.20 5.57
CA LEU A 24 0.19 8.34 4.82
C LEU A 24 -0.17 9.68 5.45
N SER A 25 -1.17 9.72 6.33
CA SER A 25 -1.50 10.96 7.03
C SER A 25 -0.43 11.36 8.05
N THR A 26 0.42 10.42 8.48
CA THR A 26 1.48 10.68 9.46
C THR A 26 2.87 10.42 8.91
N GLN A 27 3.00 9.57 7.89
CA GLN A 27 4.28 9.24 7.27
C GLN A 27 4.46 10.02 5.98
N GLY A 28 5.70 10.38 5.66
CA GLY A 28 5.98 11.09 4.41
C GLY A 28 5.77 10.23 3.17
N SER A 29 6.05 8.93 3.28
CA SER A 29 5.90 7.98 2.19
C SER A 29 5.73 6.58 2.76
N ILE A 30 5.22 5.68 1.92
CA ILE A 30 5.06 4.25 2.28
C ILE A 30 5.52 3.38 1.13
N ASN A 31 5.84 2.11 1.46
CA ASN A 31 5.94 1.04 0.49
C ASN A 31 4.63 0.28 0.51
N TRP A 32 4.18 -0.18 -0.67
CA TRP A 32 2.90 -0.87 -0.75
C TRP A 32 3.03 -2.07 -1.67
N TYR A 33 2.74 -3.26 -1.15
CA TYR A 33 2.79 -4.50 -1.90
C TYR A 33 1.43 -4.87 -2.42
N MET A 34 1.35 -5.12 -3.73
CA MET A 34 0.18 -5.70 -4.37
C MET A 34 0.65 -6.84 -5.26
N ARG A 35 -0.08 -7.95 -5.22
CA ARG A 35 0.33 -9.15 -5.94
C ARG A 35 0.31 -8.99 -7.46
N ARG A 36 -0.62 -8.21 -7.99
CA ARG A 36 -0.83 -8.10 -9.44
C ARG A 36 -0.22 -6.82 -10.02
N PRO A 37 0.73 -6.95 -10.97
CA PRO A 37 1.32 -5.77 -11.59
C PRO A 37 0.31 -4.88 -12.30
N GLU A 38 -0.73 -5.46 -12.92
CA GLU A 38 -1.76 -4.69 -13.61
C GLU A 38 -2.56 -3.82 -12.63
N SER A 39 -2.77 -4.29 -11.41
CA SER A 39 -3.45 -3.49 -10.38
C SER A 39 -2.61 -2.28 -9.98
N VAL A 40 -1.30 -2.46 -9.90
CA VAL A 40 -0.38 -1.36 -9.60
C VAL A 40 -0.44 -0.30 -10.69
N GLU A 41 -0.39 -0.73 -11.97
CA GLU A 41 -0.41 0.20 -13.08
C GLU A 41 -1.73 0.99 -13.13
N GLU A 42 -2.85 0.32 -12.92
CA GLU A 42 -4.15 0.98 -12.88
C GLU A 42 -4.23 1.98 -11.73
N PHE A 43 -3.73 1.59 -10.56
CA PHE A 43 -3.71 2.47 -9.39
C PHE A 43 -2.93 3.75 -9.69
N LYS A 44 -1.75 3.60 -10.30
CA LYS A 44 -0.91 4.75 -10.64
C LYS A 44 -1.59 5.70 -11.62
N GLN A 45 -2.28 5.16 -12.62
CA GLN A 45 -2.98 5.97 -13.61
C GLN A 45 -4.19 6.69 -13.02
N LEU A 46 -4.95 6.00 -12.18
CA LEU A 46 -6.20 6.53 -11.63
C LEU A 46 -5.99 7.35 -10.35
N GLU A 47 -4.86 7.15 -9.68
CA GLU A 47 -4.55 7.75 -8.38
C GLU A 47 -5.52 7.30 -7.28
N HIS A 48 -6.12 6.13 -7.49
CA HIS A 48 -6.97 5.46 -6.50
C HIS A 48 -6.97 3.96 -6.77
N ASN A 49 -7.35 3.17 -5.77
CA ASN A 49 -7.46 1.73 -5.96
C ASN A 49 -8.56 1.45 -6.99
N PRO A 50 -8.27 0.65 -8.04
CA PRO A 50 -9.26 0.42 -9.08
C PRO A 50 -10.46 -0.42 -8.65
N ARG A 51 -10.36 -1.15 -7.53
CA ARG A 51 -11.41 -2.06 -7.08
C ARG A 51 -12.03 -1.71 -5.74
N TYR A 52 -11.25 -1.15 -4.82
CA TYR A 52 -11.66 -0.94 -3.43
C TYR A 52 -11.50 0.52 -3.06
N LEU A 53 -12.52 1.09 -2.42
CA LEU A 53 -12.48 2.47 -1.94
C LEU A 53 -12.06 3.44 -3.06
N THR A 54 -12.74 3.30 -4.20
CA THR A 54 -12.35 4.01 -5.44
C THR A 54 -12.46 5.52 -5.33
N ALA A 55 -13.21 6.03 -4.36
CA ALA A 55 -13.32 7.46 -4.13
C ALA A 55 -12.15 8.05 -3.32
N VAL A 56 -11.29 7.18 -2.74
CA VAL A 56 -10.16 7.63 -1.92
C VAL A 56 -8.97 7.90 -2.83
N LYS A 57 -8.57 9.16 -2.94
CA LYS A 57 -7.44 9.57 -3.77
C LYS A 57 -6.13 9.48 -2.99
N PHE A 58 -5.07 9.18 -3.73
CA PHE A 58 -3.72 9.04 -3.17
C PHE A 58 -2.74 9.90 -3.95
N ASP A 59 -1.76 10.45 -3.24
CA ASP A 59 -0.61 11.09 -3.86
C ASP A 59 0.39 9.99 -4.23
N ILE A 60 0.42 9.60 -5.50
CA ILE A 60 1.23 8.49 -5.99
C ILE A 60 2.73 8.74 -5.78
N SER A 61 3.15 9.99 -5.75
CA SER A 61 4.56 10.31 -5.54
C SER A 61 5.07 9.90 -4.15
N ARG A 62 4.17 9.65 -3.21
CA ARG A 62 4.51 9.25 -1.85
C ARG A 62 4.45 7.74 -1.64
N ILE A 63 4.19 6.98 -2.70
CA ILE A 63 4.02 5.52 -2.61
C ILE A 63 5.01 4.84 -3.54
N THR A 64 5.77 3.88 -3.01
CA THR A 64 6.56 2.97 -3.82
C THR A 64 5.83 1.63 -3.86
N PHE A 65 5.32 1.27 -5.04
CA PHE A 65 4.60 0.02 -5.21
C PHE A 65 5.56 -1.13 -5.49
N TYR A 66 5.24 -2.28 -4.91
CA TYR A 66 6.02 -3.51 -5.10
C TYR A 66 5.09 -4.65 -5.49
N THR A 67 5.56 -5.50 -6.39
CA THR A 67 4.89 -6.75 -6.73
C THR A 67 5.73 -7.96 -6.34
N ASN A 68 6.94 -7.73 -5.82
CA ASN A 68 7.83 -8.77 -5.32
C ASN A 68 7.90 -8.65 -3.79
N ILE A 69 7.40 -9.69 -3.11
CA ILE A 69 7.31 -9.65 -1.65
C ILE A 69 8.67 -9.63 -0.98
N ASN A 70 9.67 -10.33 -1.54
CA ASN A 70 10.99 -10.35 -0.96
C ASN A 70 11.65 -8.96 -1.03
N GLN A 71 11.40 -8.24 -2.11
CA GLN A 71 11.99 -6.92 -2.28
C GLN A 71 11.40 -5.92 -1.29
N ILE A 72 10.08 -5.93 -1.08
CA ILE A 72 9.47 -4.98 -0.14
C ILE A 72 9.91 -5.28 1.29
N ILE A 73 10.10 -6.56 1.63
CA ILE A 73 10.58 -6.92 2.96
C ILE A 73 11.98 -6.37 3.18
N LYS A 74 12.86 -6.47 2.19
CA LYS A 74 14.23 -5.93 2.29
C LYS A 74 14.24 -4.42 2.42
N ASP A 75 13.31 -3.74 1.78
CA ASP A 75 13.30 -2.28 1.70
C ASP A 75 12.47 -1.62 2.80
N SER A 76 11.95 -2.40 3.74
CA SER A 76 11.03 -1.88 4.73
C SER A 76 11.45 -2.25 6.14
N ASP A 77 11.08 -1.41 7.11
CA ASP A 77 11.40 -1.61 8.52
C ASP A 77 10.22 -2.18 9.29
N THR A 78 9.01 -1.82 8.90
CA THR A 78 7.79 -2.28 9.56
C THR A 78 6.83 -2.77 8.48
N LEU A 79 6.28 -3.97 8.68
CA LEU A 79 5.32 -4.57 7.75
C LEU A 79 3.95 -4.61 8.41
N ILE A 80 2.94 -4.06 7.72
CA ILE A 80 1.56 -4.13 8.17
C ILE A 80 0.80 -5.05 7.21
N PHE A 81 0.41 -6.22 7.70
CA PHE A 81 -0.33 -7.18 6.91
C PHE A 81 -1.82 -6.86 6.99
N ALA A 82 -2.39 -6.53 5.86
CA ALA A 82 -3.80 -6.17 5.75
C ALA A 82 -4.47 -7.06 4.71
N THR A 83 -4.19 -8.36 4.80
CA THR A 83 -4.77 -9.35 3.91
C THR A 83 -5.98 -9.97 4.56
N HIS A 84 -6.97 -10.28 3.74
CA HIS A 84 -8.14 -11.00 4.20
C HIS A 84 -7.80 -12.49 4.29
N LEU A 85 -7.84 -13.03 5.49
CA LEU A 85 -7.58 -14.45 5.70
C LEU A 85 -8.89 -15.22 5.65
N PRO A 86 -9.03 -16.18 4.72
CA PRO A 86 -10.21 -17.03 4.70
C PRO A 86 -10.17 -17.97 5.90
N PHE A 87 -11.30 -18.12 6.53
CA PHE A 87 -11.48 -19.06 7.62
C PHE A 87 -12.31 -20.25 7.19
#